data_3c9f64767fb5212219a4929aded0cbe3
#
_entry.id   3c9f64767fb5212219a4929aded0cbe3
#
_cell.length_a   1.000
_cell.length_b   1.000
_cell.length_c   1.000
_cell.angle_alpha   90.00
_cell.angle_beta   90.00
_cell.angle_gamma   90.00
#
_symmetry.space_group_name_H-M   'P 1'
#
loop_
_entity.id
_entity.type
_entity.pdbx_description
1 polymer ?
#
loop_
_entity_poly.entity_id
_entity_poly.type
_entity_poly.pdbx_seq_one_letter_code
_entity_poly.pdbx_strand_id
1 'polypeptide(L)'
;MKHKAHLVLAISLLLTLAAPVQAATPKAGAKCNKAGTTATANGKKFTCIKSGTKLVWNKGVAIKKPSPVATPTSVPSPTPTPTPTPTPTPTPLIPAEPKSFADIERNYQSVAYWAWKKSKDKIESSKRTFVDFENIIAPNSGILNKNPIVAFDATSRLFSDFVQPSKFYSISYSYEDLNWAQSKFEELFSDPELLREIQSPNRGGPNQARNVCPSPERCHSSSPNTNRAGVSIILVGYTPTRANNLGETNGDLQSHEFTHVIQDQQFVKSPREMNGLASLKHYVPWWLVEGGADFGGIASTHPDSFQRYSDARLRNVNNVPRRDAAWYENFINPVSNQEWIPLGPTGEIYTVGFVITEIFTALKGPGAQMEIVRQIAQGKSMDEAFENVFGTPWKSAVPIIARVIATERAKR
;
A
#
# COMPACT_ATOMS: atom_id res chain seq x y z
N MET A 1 12.72 -63.80 -15.94
CA MET A 1 11.77 -63.73 -17.04
C MET A 1 10.38 -63.57 -16.47
N LYS A 2 9.75 -62.40 -16.60
CA LYS A 2 8.30 -62.16 -16.54
C LYS A 2 8.10 -60.69 -16.91
N HIS A 3 7.74 -60.44 -18.18
CA HIS A 3 7.36 -59.13 -18.73
C HIS A 3 6.03 -58.71 -18.12
N LYS A 4 5.96 -57.44 -17.64
CA LYS A 4 4.70 -56.74 -17.38
C LYS A 4 4.53 -55.66 -18.44
N ALA A 5 3.53 -55.82 -19.26
CA ALA A 5 3.10 -54.86 -20.26
C ALA A 5 2.44 -53.66 -19.57
N HIS A 6 2.82 -52.44 -19.93
CA HIS A 6 2.13 -51.22 -19.52
C HIS A 6 1.13 -50.86 -20.58
N LEU A 7 -0.14 -50.85 -20.18
CA LEU A 7 -1.30 -50.38 -21.00
C LEU A 7 -1.35 -48.86 -20.93
N VAL A 8 -1.09 -48.20 -22.03
CA VAL A 8 -1.22 -46.74 -22.17
C VAL A 8 -2.68 -46.46 -22.56
N LEU A 9 -3.41 -45.81 -21.64
CA LEU A 9 -4.78 -45.37 -21.88
C LEU A 9 -4.73 -43.94 -22.43
N ALA A 10 -5.00 -43.75 -23.72
CA ALA A 10 -5.15 -42.46 -24.35
C ALA A 10 -6.54 -41.89 -24.05
N ILE A 11 -6.59 -40.83 -23.21
CA ILE A 11 -7.82 -40.07 -22.97
C ILE A 11 -7.89 -38.97 -24.00
N SER A 12 -8.78 -39.10 -24.98
CA SER A 12 -9.11 -38.05 -25.95
C SER A 12 -9.99 -37.00 -25.29
N LEU A 13 -9.40 -35.79 -25.06
CA LEU A 13 -10.12 -34.64 -24.55
C LEU A 13 -10.90 -33.96 -25.67
N LEU A 14 -12.22 -34.16 -25.73
CA LEU A 14 -13.12 -33.42 -26.60
C LEU A 14 -13.26 -31.98 -26.07
N LEU A 15 -12.61 -31.02 -26.73
CA LEU A 15 -12.88 -29.58 -26.54
C LEU A 15 -14.24 -29.28 -27.22
N THR A 16 -15.28 -29.11 -26.43
CA THR A 16 -16.51 -28.46 -26.88
C THR A 16 -16.26 -26.95 -26.93
N LEU A 17 -16.14 -26.44 -28.17
CA LEU A 17 -16.18 -25.00 -28.47
C LEU A 17 -17.57 -24.48 -28.10
N ALA A 18 -17.70 -23.77 -26.99
CA ALA A 18 -18.89 -23.00 -26.67
C ALA A 18 -18.98 -21.82 -27.63
N ALA A 19 -19.95 -21.86 -28.55
CA ALA A 19 -20.29 -20.74 -29.42
C ALA A 19 -20.68 -19.51 -28.56
N PRO A 20 -20.30 -18.27 -28.94
CA PRO A 20 -20.70 -17.07 -28.20
C PRO A 20 -22.23 -16.95 -28.24
N VAL A 21 -22.84 -16.91 -27.07
CA VAL A 21 -24.28 -16.63 -26.91
C VAL A 21 -24.49 -15.19 -27.39
N GLN A 22 -25.08 -15.06 -28.56
CA GLN A 22 -25.47 -13.79 -29.15
C GLN A 22 -26.47 -13.11 -28.23
N ALA A 23 -26.13 -11.98 -27.64
CA ALA A 23 -27.01 -11.23 -26.76
C ALA A 23 -28.28 -10.82 -27.53
N ALA A 24 -29.43 -11.27 -27.07
CA ALA A 24 -30.72 -10.96 -27.71
C ALA A 24 -30.92 -9.44 -27.79
N THR A 25 -31.29 -8.93 -28.96
CA THR A 25 -31.58 -7.51 -29.23
C THR A 25 -32.62 -7.01 -28.23
N PRO A 26 -32.38 -5.90 -27.50
CA PRO A 26 -33.31 -5.39 -26.51
C PRO A 26 -34.62 -4.96 -27.12
N LYS A 27 -35.73 -5.45 -26.56
CA LYS A 27 -37.11 -5.12 -26.95
C LYS A 27 -37.90 -4.76 -25.70
N ALA A 28 -38.76 -3.74 -25.79
CA ALA A 28 -39.62 -3.29 -24.70
C ALA A 28 -40.39 -4.48 -24.06
N GLY A 29 -40.32 -4.61 -22.73
CA GLY A 29 -40.97 -5.69 -22.01
C GLY A 29 -40.20 -7.03 -22.00
N ALA A 30 -39.20 -7.22 -22.83
CA ALA A 30 -38.38 -8.43 -22.82
C ALA A 30 -37.52 -8.51 -21.57
N LYS A 31 -37.24 -9.72 -21.10
CA LYS A 31 -36.42 -9.98 -19.90
C LYS A 31 -35.00 -9.43 -20.07
N CYS A 32 -34.49 -8.80 -19.03
CA CYS A 32 -33.09 -8.39 -18.91
C CYS A 32 -32.45 -8.92 -17.61
N ASN A 33 -31.12 -8.89 -17.52
CA ASN A 33 -30.42 -9.64 -16.47
C ASN A 33 -30.00 -8.79 -15.27
N LYS A 34 -29.84 -7.46 -15.44
CA LYS A 34 -29.36 -6.57 -14.37
C LYS A 34 -30.03 -5.21 -14.49
N ALA A 35 -30.67 -4.77 -13.40
CA ALA A 35 -31.29 -3.43 -13.33
C ALA A 35 -30.24 -2.32 -13.59
N GLY A 36 -30.64 -1.27 -14.30
CA GLY A 36 -29.77 -0.14 -14.68
C GLY A 36 -28.91 -0.37 -15.93
N THR A 37 -28.79 -1.59 -16.45
CA THR A 37 -28.07 -1.86 -17.71
C THR A 37 -28.78 -1.14 -18.87
N THR A 38 -28.01 -0.50 -19.77
CA THR A 38 -28.56 0.15 -20.97
C THR A 38 -28.09 -0.55 -22.23
N ALA A 39 -28.94 -0.58 -23.26
CA ALA A 39 -28.60 -1.10 -24.58
C ALA A 39 -29.33 -0.30 -25.67
N THR A 40 -28.73 -0.24 -26.86
CA THR A 40 -29.28 0.53 -27.99
C THR A 40 -29.72 -0.44 -29.10
N ALA A 41 -30.94 -0.26 -29.57
CA ALA A 41 -31.44 -1.00 -30.74
C ALA A 41 -32.51 -0.16 -31.48
N ASN A 42 -32.55 -0.25 -32.79
CA ASN A 42 -33.56 0.40 -33.64
C ASN A 42 -33.73 1.90 -33.35
N GLY A 43 -32.60 2.63 -33.13
CA GLY A 43 -32.62 4.06 -32.87
C GLY A 43 -33.17 4.46 -31.50
N LYS A 44 -33.33 3.53 -30.58
CA LYS A 44 -33.78 3.75 -29.19
C LYS A 44 -32.77 3.25 -28.18
N LYS A 45 -32.65 3.97 -27.07
CA LYS A 45 -31.90 3.56 -25.88
C LYS A 45 -32.86 2.93 -24.87
N PHE A 46 -32.64 1.68 -24.53
CA PHE A 46 -33.39 0.90 -23.55
C PHE A 46 -32.63 0.88 -22.22
N THR A 47 -33.37 0.87 -21.10
CA THR A 47 -32.82 0.67 -19.76
C THR A 47 -33.54 -0.51 -19.11
N CYS A 48 -32.79 -1.40 -18.49
CA CYS A 48 -33.35 -2.53 -17.72
C CYS A 48 -33.92 -2.00 -16.40
N ILE A 49 -35.21 -2.18 -16.19
CA ILE A 49 -35.95 -1.71 -15.01
C ILE A 49 -36.62 -2.87 -14.29
N LYS A 50 -36.90 -2.70 -13.00
CA LYS A 50 -37.72 -3.65 -12.22
C LYS A 50 -39.20 -3.32 -12.46
N SER A 51 -39.95 -4.33 -12.87
CA SER A 51 -41.42 -4.26 -13.07
C SER A 51 -42.03 -5.41 -12.27
N GLY A 52 -42.61 -5.11 -11.11
CA GLY A 52 -43.03 -6.12 -10.14
C GLY A 52 -41.85 -6.97 -9.67
N THR A 53 -41.94 -8.27 -9.83
CA THR A 53 -40.88 -9.25 -9.49
C THR A 53 -39.89 -9.54 -10.60
N LYS A 54 -40.06 -8.93 -11.80
CA LYS A 54 -39.25 -9.22 -12.98
C LYS A 54 -38.39 -8.05 -13.42
N LEU A 55 -37.27 -8.35 -14.06
CA LEU A 55 -36.40 -7.34 -14.71
C LEU A 55 -36.75 -7.35 -16.22
N VAL A 56 -37.10 -6.17 -16.75
CA VAL A 56 -37.53 -6.03 -18.14
C VAL A 56 -36.95 -4.76 -18.77
N TRP A 57 -36.76 -4.76 -20.08
CA TRP A 57 -36.38 -3.55 -20.81
C TRP A 57 -37.55 -2.55 -20.85
N ASN A 58 -37.30 -1.27 -20.55
CA ASN A 58 -38.30 -0.20 -20.67
C ASN A 58 -38.75 0.03 -22.13
N LYS A 59 -39.68 0.95 -22.39
CA LYS A 59 -40.18 1.28 -23.73
C LYS A 59 -39.13 1.85 -24.70
N GLY A 60 -37.92 2.15 -24.21
CA GLY A 60 -36.87 2.79 -24.97
C GLY A 60 -37.14 4.27 -25.27
N VAL A 61 -36.13 5.09 -25.19
CA VAL A 61 -36.16 6.52 -25.53
C VAL A 61 -35.52 6.70 -26.90
N ALA A 62 -36.20 7.42 -27.83
CA ALA A 62 -35.68 7.69 -29.16
C ALA A 62 -34.38 8.52 -29.07
N ILE A 63 -33.36 8.10 -29.79
CA ILE A 63 -32.11 8.84 -29.95
C ILE A 63 -32.40 9.88 -31.04
N LYS A 64 -32.49 11.16 -30.68
CA LYS A 64 -32.68 12.24 -31.66
C LYS A 64 -31.49 12.26 -32.61
N LYS A 65 -31.73 11.99 -33.87
CA LYS A 65 -30.77 12.23 -34.95
C LYS A 65 -30.58 13.75 -35.07
N PRO A 66 -29.37 14.30 -35.20
CA PRO A 66 -29.19 15.70 -35.47
C PRO A 66 -29.95 16.07 -36.76
N SER A 67 -30.81 17.09 -36.70
CA SER A 67 -31.49 17.60 -37.90
C SER A 67 -30.49 18.16 -38.89
N PRO A 68 -30.67 17.94 -40.21
CA PRO A 68 -29.85 18.58 -41.22
C PRO A 68 -29.95 20.11 -41.04
N VAL A 69 -28.82 20.76 -40.93
CA VAL A 69 -28.71 22.22 -40.93
C VAL A 69 -29.17 22.71 -42.27
N ALA A 70 -30.22 23.55 -42.29
CA ALA A 70 -30.68 24.23 -43.51
C ALA A 70 -29.50 25.05 -44.07
N THR A 71 -29.28 24.94 -45.37
CA THR A 71 -28.27 25.71 -46.13
C THR A 71 -28.56 27.21 -45.97
N PRO A 72 -27.71 28.04 -45.36
CA PRO A 72 -27.98 29.48 -45.23
C PRO A 72 -27.79 30.16 -46.59
N THR A 73 -28.79 30.93 -46.97
CA THR A 73 -28.70 31.92 -48.04
C THR A 73 -27.59 32.90 -47.65
N SER A 74 -26.72 33.21 -48.60
CA SER A 74 -25.53 34.06 -48.43
C SER A 74 -25.89 35.46 -47.94
N VAL A 75 -25.68 35.70 -46.65
CA VAL A 75 -25.60 37.04 -46.04
C VAL A 75 -24.12 37.43 -46.04
N PRO A 76 -23.72 38.69 -46.31
CA PRO A 76 -22.33 39.09 -46.32
C PRO A 76 -21.69 38.77 -44.97
N SER A 77 -20.55 38.04 -45.06
CA SER A 77 -19.79 37.53 -43.92
C SER A 77 -19.39 38.65 -42.97
N PRO A 78 -19.80 38.65 -41.70
CA PRO A 78 -19.19 39.54 -40.73
C PRO A 78 -17.69 39.17 -40.60
N THR A 79 -16.87 40.20 -40.53
CA THR A 79 -15.43 40.10 -40.27
C THR A 79 -15.23 39.17 -39.08
N PRO A 80 -14.37 38.13 -39.19
CA PRO A 80 -14.18 37.16 -38.10
C PRO A 80 -13.67 37.89 -36.86
N THR A 81 -14.48 37.88 -35.80
CA THR A 81 -14.05 38.30 -34.48
C THR A 81 -12.90 37.38 -34.08
N PRO A 82 -11.73 37.91 -33.68
CA PRO A 82 -10.59 37.04 -33.31
C PRO A 82 -11.04 36.06 -32.22
N THR A 83 -10.93 34.77 -32.53
CA THR A 83 -11.13 33.70 -31.54
C THR A 83 -10.19 33.98 -30.36
N PRO A 84 -10.70 34.11 -29.12
CA PRO A 84 -9.83 34.31 -27.97
C PRO A 84 -8.76 33.21 -27.96
N THR A 85 -7.51 33.60 -28.05
CA THR A 85 -6.39 32.69 -27.86
C THR A 85 -6.58 31.99 -26.53
N PRO A 86 -6.57 30.67 -26.47
CA PRO A 86 -6.73 29.96 -25.20
C PRO A 86 -5.67 30.48 -24.23
N THR A 87 -6.11 31.06 -23.13
CA THR A 87 -5.22 31.48 -22.06
C THR A 87 -4.41 30.23 -21.62
N PRO A 88 -3.07 30.27 -21.67
CA PRO A 88 -2.29 29.12 -21.30
C PRO A 88 -2.68 28.69 -19.87
N THR A 89 -3.09 27.45 -19.70
CA THR A 89 -3.35 26.88 -18.38
C THR A 89 -2.07 27.06 -17.56
N PRO A 90 -2.13 27.73 -16.40
CA PRO A 90 -0.92 27.95 -15.61
C PRO A 90 -0.27 26.61 -15.31
N THR A 91 0.97 26.46 -15.73
CA THR A 91 1.79 25.28 -15.36
C THR A 91 1.84 25.22 -13.84
N PRO A 92 1.51 24.09 -13.20
CA PRO A 92 1.60 23.95 -11.75
C PRO A 92 2.99 24.36 -11.28
N LEU A 93 3.05 25.34 -10.40
CA LEU A 93 4.32 25.83 -9.87
C LEU A 93 4.93 24.72 -9.01
N ILE A 94 6.06 24.14 -9.46
CA ILE A 94 6.80 23.15 -8.67
C ILE A 94 7.35 23.88 -7.44
N PRO A 95 7.00 23.43 -6.20
CA PRO A 95 7.49 24.07 -5.00
C PRO A 95 9.02 23.91 -4.88
N ALA A 96 9.68 24.89 -4.23
CA ALA A 96 11.13 24.83 -4.01
C ALA A 96 11.50 23.56 -3.21
N GLU A 97 12.56 22.88 -3.65
CA GLU A 97 13.05 21.67 -2.96
C GLU A 97 13.73 22.04 -1.64
N PRO A 98 13.32 21.46 -0.51
CA PRO A 98 13.97 21.70 0.77
C PRO A 98 15.36 21.02 0.80
N LYS A 99 16.36 21.72 1.30
CA LYS A 99 17.74 21.23 1.41
C LYS A 99 18.19 21.02 2.86
N SER A 100 17.45 21.57 3.83
CA SER A 100 17.77 21.52 5.25
C SER A 100 16.51 21.52 6.12
N PHE A 101 16.66 21.20 7.39
CA PHE A 101 15.54 21.32 8.35
C PHE A 101 15.02 22.77 8.44
N ALA A 102 15.89 23.78 8.35
CA ALA A 102 15.46 25.18 8.31
C ALA A 102 14.62 25.52 7.06
N ASP A 103 14.88 24.87 5.93
CA ASP A 103 14.03 25.04 4.73
C ASP A 103 12.68 24.38 4.90
N ILE A 104 12.63 23.21 5.54
CA ILE A 104 11.38 22.51 5.86
C ILE A 104 10.50 23.37 6.76
N GLU A 105 11.05 23.99 7.78
CA GLU A 105 10.28 24.86 8.69
C GLU A 105 9.64 26.04 7.94
N ARG A 106 10.38 26.66 7.01
CA ARG A 106 9.86 27.76 6.18
C ARG A 106 8.84 27.33 5.14
N ASN A 107 9.04 26.15 4.54
CA ASN A 107 8.32 25.66 3.37
C ASN A 107 7.72 24.26 3.58
N TYR A 108 7.17 23.98 4.76
CA TYR A 108 6.64 22.65 5.09
C TYR A 108 5.62 22.12 4.06
N GLN A 109 4.89 23.01 3.36
CA GLN A 109 3.94 22.62 2.31
C GLN A 109 4.59 21.93 1.11
N SER A 110 5.91 22.11 0.93
CA SER A 110 6.68 21.44 -0.15
C SER A 110 7.04 20.00 0.18
N VAL A 111 6.97 19.60 1.45
CA VAL A 111 7.43 18.29 1.95
C VAL A 111 6.73 17.14 1.24
N ALA A 112 5.40 17.14 1.21
CA ALA A 112 4.62 16.07 0.59
C ALA A 112 4.96 15.90 -0.89
N TYR A 113 5.10 17.01 -1.63
CA TYR A 113 5.46 16.96 -3.04
C TYR A 113 6.84 16.34 -3.26
N TRP A 114 7.85 16.79 -2.50
CA TRP A 114 9.22 16.31 -2.69
C TRP A 114 9.44 14.90 -2.14
N ALA A 115 8.73 14.50 -1.12
CA ALA A 115 8.73 13.13 -0.66
C ALA A 115 8.16 12.19 -1.73
N TRP A 116 7.00 12.53 -2.29
CA TRP A 116 6.42 11.80 -3.43
C TRP A 116 7.35 11.78 -4.64
N LYS A 117 7.86 12.95 -5.05
CA LYS A 117 8.70 13.08 -6.26
C LYS A 117 9.97 12.25 -6.17
N LYS A 118 10.67 12.30 -5.03
CA LYS A 118 11.88 11.51 -4.81
C LYS A 118 11.59 10.01 -4.73
N SER A 119 10.44 9.63 -4.16
CA SER A 119 9.99 8.23 -4.14
C SER A 119 9.67 7.72 -5.54
N LYS A 120 8.91 8.50 -6.33
CA LYS A 120 8.63 8.21 -7.73
C LYS A 120 9.92 8.03 -8.52
N ASP A 121 10.84 9.00 -8.46
CA ASP A 121 12.09 8.96 -9.20
C ASP A 121 12.94 7.74 -8.81
N LYS A 122 12.98 7.40 -7.52
CA LYS A 122 13.68 6.21 -7.04
C LYS A 122 13.06 4.94 -7.62
N ILE A 123 11.74 4.78 -7.58
CA ILE A 123 11.03 3.62 -8.13
C ILE A 123 11.27 3.52 -9.64
N GLU A 124 11.20 4.63 -10.37
CA GLU A 124 11.38 4.63 -11.84
C GLU A 124 12.83 4.37 -12.27
N SER A 125 13.80 4.90 -11.53
CA SER A 125 15.23 4.74 -11.85
C SER A 125 15.84 3.43 -11.35
N SER A 126 15.22 2.78 -10.35
CA SER A 126 15.73 1.54 -9.79
C SER A 126 15.49 0.37 -10.72
N LYS A 127 16.53 -0.46 -10.92
CA LYS A 127 16.36 -1.75 -11.56
C LYS A 127 15.51 -2.65 -10.66
N ARG A 128 14.65 -3.47 -11.26
CA ARG A 128 13.87 -4.45 -10.55
C ARG A 128 14.82 -5.41 -9.81
N THR A 129 14.89 -5.29 -8.52
CA THR A 129 15.55 -6.29 -7.67
C THR A 129 14.53 -7.40 -7.51
N PHE A 130 14.71 -8.50 -8.20
CA PHE A 130 13.77 -9.61 -8.14
C PHE A 130 13.95 -10.32 -6.80
N VAL A 131 13.00 -10.11 -5.91
CA VAL A 131 12.78 -11.00 -4.78
C VAL A 131 11.97 -12.18 -5.32
N ASP A 132 12.38 -13.40 -5.03
CA ASP A 132 11.56 -14.60 -5.32
C ASP A 132 10.30 -14.51 -4.46
N PHE A 133 9.20 -14.17 -5.11
CA PHE A 133 7.95 -13.83 -4.46
C PHE A 133 6.85 -14.82 -4.81
N GLU A 134 6.15 -15.29 -3.79
CA GLU A 134 4.99 -16.15 -3.93
C GLU A 134 3.80 -15.59 -3.14
N ASN A 135 2.69 -15.34 -3.85
CA ASN A 135 1.42 -14.96 -3.24
C ASN A 135 0.51 -16.18 -3.08
N ILE A 136 0.21 -16.53 -1.85
CA ILE A 136 -0.54 -17.71 -1.46
C ILE A 136 -1.88 -17.25 -0.90
N ILE A 137 -2.97 -17.70 -1.50
CA ILE A 137 -4.32 -17.33 -1.10
C ILE A 137 -5.05 -18.58 -0.62
N ALA A 138 -5.56 -18.54 0.61
CA ALA A 138 -6.32 -19.63 1.19
C ALA A 138 -7.62 -19.91 0.44
N PRO A 139 -8.13 -21.14 0.48
CA PRO A 139 -9.30 -21.58 -0.29
C PRO A 139 -10.55 -20.73 -0.05
N ASN A 140 -10.79 -20.30 1.20
CA ASN A 140 -11.98 -19.54 1.59
C ASN A 140 -11.68 -18.03 1.72
N SER A 141 -10.47 -17.57 1.43
CA SER A 141 -10.14 -16.17 1.50
C SER A 141 -10.88 -15.36 0.44
N GLY A 142 -11.69 -14.41 0.90
CA GLY A 142 -12.40 -13.46 0.05
C GLY A 142 -11.60 -12.23 -0.33
N ILE A 143 -10.25 -12.26 -0.22
CA ILE A 143 -9.40 -11.10 -0.46
C ILE A 143 -9.62 -10.52 -1.85
N LEU A 144 -9.78 -9.19 -1.92
CA LEU A 144 -10.08 -8.49 -3.17
C LEU A 144 -8.82 -8.30 -4.03
N ASN A 145 -7.69 -7.93 -3.41
CA ASN A 145 -6.43 -7.80 -4.11
C ASN A 145 -5.73 -9.17 -4.21
N LYS A 146 -6.03 -9.90 -5.26
CA LYS A 146 -5.43 -11.23 -5.52
C LYS A 146 -4.03 -11.16 -6.12
N ASN A 147 -3.56 -9.98 -6.49
CA ASN A 147 -2.23 -9.81 -7.09
C ASN A 147 -1.53 -8.55 -6.57
N PRO A 148 -0.99 -8.57 -5.35
CA PRO A 148 -0.26 -7.45 -4.77
C PRO A 148 1.15 -7.25 -5.35
N ILE A 149 1.55 -8.04 -6.35
CA ILE A 149 2.93 -8.04 -6.88
C ILE A 149 3.38 -6.67 -7.37
N VAL A 150 2.47 -5.85 -7.91
CA VAL A 150 2.80 -4.49 -8.40
C VAL A 150 3.23 -3.60 -7.23
N ALA A 151 2.54 -3.70 -6.10
CA ALA A 151 2.85 -2.95 -4.89
C ALA A 151 4.18 -3.43 -4.27
N PHE A 152 4.40 -4.74 -4.20
CA PHE A 152 5.67 -5.31 -3.73
C PHE A 152 6.85 -4.94 -4.63
N ASP A 153 6.69 -4.98 -5.94
CA ASP A 153 7.73 -4.55 -6.90
C ASP A 153 8.09 -3.08 -6.70
N ALA A 154 7.11 -2.22 -6.51
CA ALA A 154 7.34 -0.80 -6.26
C ALA A 154 8.06 -0.57 -4.92
N THR A 155 7.66 -1.27 -3.84
CA THR A 155 8.32 -1.19 -2.53
C THR A 155 9.77 -1.71 -2.60
N SER A 156 9.99 -2.83 -3.29
CA SER A 156 11.33 -3.38 -3.50
C SER A 156 12.24 -2.37 -4.23
N ARG A 157 11.72 -1.69 -5.26
CA ARG A 157 12.46 -0.66 -5.99
C ARG A 157 12.69 0.60 -5.17
N LEU A 158 11.71 1.00 -4.36
CA LEU A 158 11.83 2.14 -3.43
C LEU A 158 13.01 1.98 -2.49
N PHE A 159 13.24 0.75 -2.02
CA PHE A 159 14.32 0.39 -1.09
C PHE A 159 15.39 -0.51 -1.72
N SER A 160 15.65 -0.36 -3.02
CA SER A 160 16.56 -1.23 -3.78
C SER A 160 18.03 -1.19 -3.34
N ASP A 161 18.43 -0.18 -2.56
CA ASP A 161 19.81 -0.04 -2.04
C ASP A 161 20.02 -0.84 -0.74
N PHE A 162 18.99 -1.50 -0.24
CA PHE A 162 19.00 -2.21 1.05
C PHE A 162 18.84 -3.71 0.85
N VAL A 163 19.22 -4.46 1.89
CA VAL A 163 19.08 -5.93 1.85
C VAL A 163 17.61 -6.29 1.70
N GLN A 164 17.34 -7.12 0.71
CA GLN A 164 16.00 -7.66 0.41
C GLN A 164 15.93 -9.12 0.91
N PRO A 165 14.74 -9.67 1.18
CA PRO A 165 14.61 -11.06 1.55
C PRO A 165 15.10 -11.98 0.42
N SER A 166 15.74 -13.12 0.80
CA SER A 166 16.17 -14.13 -0.15
C SER A 166 14.99 -14.82 -0.82
N LYS A 167 13.88 -14.95 -0.08
CA LYS A 167 12.59 -15.42 -0.56
C LYS A 167 11.47 -14.77 0.25
N PHE A 168 10.37 -14.46 -0.40
CA PHE A 168 9.26 -13.75 0.22
C PHE A 168 7.91 -14.40 -0.12
N TYR A 169 7.10 -14.63 0.91
CA TYR A 169 5.76 -15.17 0.82
C TYR A 169 4.73 -14.22 1.40
N SER A 170 3.60 -14.06 0.72
CA SER A 170 2.41 -13.43 1.28
C SER A 170 1.29 -14.47 1.38
N ILE A 171 0.81 -14.74 2.60
CA ILE A 171 -0.25 -15.71 2.87
C ILE A 171 -1.50 -14.94 3.27
N SER A 172 -2.50 -14.92 2.39
CA SER A 172 -3.79 -14.27 2.63
C SER A 172 -4.86 -15.30 2.97
N TYR A 173 -5.58 -15.09 4.09
CA TYR A 173 -6.54 -16.07 4.60
C TYR A 173 -7.69 -15.41 5.36
N SER A 174 -8.81 -16.12 5.51
CA SER A 174 -9.94 -15.77 6.36
C SER A 174 -9.89 -16.50 7.70
N TYR A 175 -10.79 -16.16 8.61
CA TYR A 175 -10.89 -16.87 9.90
C TYR A 175 -11.16 -18.37 9.74
N GLU A 176 -11.87 -18.76 8.69
CA GLU A 176 -12.18 -20.17 8.38
C GLU A 176 -10.93 -20.98 7.98
N ASP A 177 -9.90 -20.29 7.47
CA ASP A 177 -8.67 -20.90 7.00
C ASP A 177 -7.53 -20.90 8.05
N LEU A 178 -7.79 -20.54 9.31
CA LEU A 178 -6.76 -20.38 10.35
C LEU A 178 -5.77 -21.54 10.45
N ASN A 179 -6.27 -22.79 10.51
CA ASN A 179 -5.42 -23.96 10.65
C ASN A 179 -4.57 -24.19 9.39
N TRP A 180 -5.15 -23.96 8.24
CA TRP A 180 -4.44 -24.04 6.97
C TRP A 180 -3.33 -22.98 6.89
N ALA A 181 -3.64 -21.73 7.26
CA ALA A 181 -2.67 -20.62 7.26
C ALA A 181 -1.52 -20.85 8.22
N GLN A 182 -1.80 -21.37 9.44
CA GLN A 182 -0.78 -21.73 10.40
C GLN A 182 0.13 -22.83 9.86
N SER A 183 -0.43 -23.91 9.29
CA SER A 183 0.34 -25.00 8.72
C SER A 183 1.23 -24.53 7.56
N LYS A 184 0.70 -23.66 6.70
CA LYS A 184 1.47 -23.06 5.60
C LYS A 184 2.59 -22.16 6.10
N PHE A 185 2.35 -21.36 7.12
CA PHE A 185 3.36 -20.53 7.75
C PHE A 185 4.52 -21.39 8.30
N GLU A 186 4.21 -22.45 9.06
CA GLU A 186 5.21 -23.34 9.64
C GLU A 186 6.03 -24.08 8.57
N GLU A 187 5.37 -24.59 7.52
CA GLU A 187 6.01 -25.25 6.37
C GLU A 187 7.04 -24.34 5.69
N LEU A 188 6.65 -23.07 5.41
CA LEU A 188 7.45 -22.16 4.62
C LEU A 188 8.51 -21.41 5.45
N PHE A 189 8.27 -21.21 6.74
CA PHE A 189 9.19 -20.49 7.61
C PHE A 189 10.52 -21.23 7.79
N SER A 190 10.48 -22.55 7.79
CA SER A 190 11.65 -23.48 7.69
C SER A 190 12.79 -23.20 8.68
N ASP A 191 12.48 -22.63 9.85
CA ASP A 191 13.43 -22.39 10.96
C ASP A 191 12.80 -22.88 12.27
N PRO A 192 12.93 -24.19 12.60
CA PRO A 192 12.24 -24.77 13.75
C PRO A 192 12.66 -24.19 15.09
N GLU A 193 13.88 -23.67 15.20
CA GLU A 193 14.39 -23.06 16.43
C GLU A 193 13.77 -21.70 16.66
N LEU A 194 13.80 -20.82 15.64
CA LEU A 194 13.16 -19.53 15.68
C LEU A 194 11.64 -19.65 15.78
N LEU A 195 11.05 -20.65 15.11
CA LEU A 195 9.62 -20.93 15.20
C LEU A 195 9.18 -21.20 16.65
N ARG A 196 9.95 -22.03 17.39
CA ARG A 196 9.70 -22.27 18.82
C ARG A 196 9.78 -21.00 19.66
N GLU A 197 10.68 -20.10 19.31
CA GLU A 197 10.83 -18.82 20.00
C GLU A 197 9.64 -17.87 19.75
N ILE A 198 9.26 -17.65 18.51
CA ILE A 198 8.12 -16.75 18.18
C ILE A 198 6.77 -17.32 18.63
N GLN A 199 6.65 -18.64 18.73
CA GLN A 199 5.48 -19.34 19.25
C GLN A 199 5.46 -19.46 20.78
N SER A 200 6.44 -18.91 21.47
CA SER A 200 6.46 -18.93 22.94
C SER A 200 5.31 -18.08 23.50
N PRO A 201 4.78 -18.40 24.70
CA PRO A 201 3.69 -17.65 25.32
C PRO A 201 3.97 -16.16 25.49
N ASN A 202 5.23 -15.79 25.67
CA ASN A 202 5.66 -14.41 25.86
C ASN A 202 5.77 -13.61 24.56
N ARG A 203 5.61 -14.28 23.38
CA ARG A 203 5.75 -13.66 22.05
C ARG A 203 4.55 -13.92 21.13
N GLY A 204 3.37 -14.02 21.69
CA GLY A 204 2.14 -14.18 20.91
C GLY A 204 1.55 -15.58 20.89
N GLY A 205 2.28 -16.59 21.45
CA GLY A 205 1.76 -17.95 21.60
C GLY A 205 1.87 -18.81 20.32
N PRO A 206 1.34 -20.02 20.38
CA PRO A 206 1.65 -21.08 19.41
C PRO A 206 1.00 -20.89 18.01
N ASN A 207 0.13 -19.91 17.83
CA ASN A 207 -0.61 -19.76 16.59
C ASN A 207 -0.51 -18.33 16.04
N GLN A 208 0.45 -18.11 15.14
CA GLN A 208 0.69 -16.80 14.52
C GLN A 208 -0.47 -16.37 13.62
N ALA A 209 -1.10 -17.30 12.93
CA ALA A 209 -2.28 -16.99 12.13
C ALA A 209 -3.44 -16.48 13.00
N ARG A 210 -3.63 -17.03 14.20
CA ARG A 210 -4.66 -16.56 15.13
C ARG A 210 -4.35 -15.18 15.72
N ASN A 211 -3.08 -14.84 15.89
CA ASN A 211 -2.70 -13.50 16.36
C ASN A 211 -3.13 -12.41 15.36
N VAL A 212 -2.99 -12.70 14.08
CA VAL A 212 -3.41 -11.82 12.97
C VAL A 212 -4.93 -11.83 12.78
N CYS A 213 -5.58 -12.96 13.02
CA CYS A 213 -6.99 -13.21 12.76
C CYS A 213 -7.67 -13.83 14.00
N PRO A 214 -7.85 -13.09 15.11
CA PRO A 214 -8.29 -13.64 16.38
C PRO A 214 -9.79 -14.02 16.44
N SER A 215 -10.63 -13.41 15.59
CA SER A 215 -12.04 -13.75 15.41
C SER A 215 -12.50 -13.40 14.00
N PRO A 216 -13.69 -13.87 13.55
CA PRO A 216 -14.22 -13.51 12.23
C PRO A 216 -14.31 -12.00 11.99
N GLU A 217 -14.68 -11.23 13.00
CA GLU A 217 -14.84 -9.76 12.91
C GLU A 217 -13.51 -9.03 13.00
N ARG A 218 -12.50 -9.67 13.57
CA ARG A 218 -11.16 -9.10 13.82
C ARG A 218 -10.08 -9.73 12.95
N CYS A 219 -10.45 -10.39 11.85
CA CYS A 219 -9.54 -10.97 10.87
C CYS A 219 -9.20 -9.92 9.79
N HIS A 220 -8.45 -8.88 10.17
CA HIS A 220 -8.12 -7.74 9.29
C HIS A 220 -6.79 -7.09 9.70
N SER A 221 -5.86 -7.89 10.14
CA SER A 221 -4.51 -7.48 10.52
C SER A 221 -3.50 -8.21 9.65
N SER A 222 -2.23 -7.85 9.80
CA SER A 222 -1.11 -8.50 9.14
C SER A 222 0.08 -8.60 10.07
N SER A 223 1.02 -9.46 9.75
CA SER A 223 2.25 -9.62 10.53
C SER A 223 3.37 -10.14 9.64
N PRO A 224 4.48 -9.42 9.54
CA PRO A 224 5.68 -9.89 8.89
C PRO A 224 6.47 -10.78 9.85
N ASN A 225 7.17 -11.76 9.29
CA ASN A 225 8.08 -12.63 10.01
C ASN A 225 9.27 -12.95 9.11
N THR A 226 10.48 -12.75 9.60
CA THR A 226 11.72 -13.01 8.88
C THR A 226 12.56 -14.03 9.63
N ASN A 227 13.05 -15.08 8.95
CA ASN A 227 13.91 -16.08 9.56
C ASN A 227 15.40 -15.74 9.37
N ARG A 228 16.27 -16.52 10.04
CA ARG A 228 17.73 -16.32 10.01
C ARG A 228 18.37 -16.56 8.62
N ALA A 229 17.70 -17.25 7.73
CA ALA A 229 18.12 -17.44 6.34
C ALA A 229 17.70 -16.28 5.42
N GLY A 230 16.98 -15.29 5.95
CA GLY A 230 16.47 -14.16 5.18
C GLY A 230 15.21 -14.51 4.37
N VAL A 231 14.52 -15.60 4.71
CA VAL A 231 13.18 -15.90 4.18
C VAL A 231 12.16 -15.11 4.99
N SER A 232 11.24 -14.44 4.30
CA SER A 232 10.22 -13.62 4.94
C SER A 232 8.82 -14.06 4.55
N ILE A 233 7.90 -14.00 5.51
CA ILE A 233 6.49 -14.35 5.34
C ILE A 233 5.64 -13.23 5.91
N ILE A 234 4.68 -12.74 5.14
CA ILE A 234 3.61 -11.89 5.64
C ILE A 234 2.34 -12.74 5.78
N LEU A 235 1.77 -12.76 6.96
CA LEU A 235 0.43 -13.27 7.22
C LEU A 235 -0.57 -12.13 7.07
N VAL A 236 -1.60 -12.29 6.24
CA VAL A 236 -2.62 -11.28 5.98
C VAL A 236 -3.99 -11.87 6.27
N GLY A 237 -4.58 -11.47 7.38
CA GLY A 237 -5.95 -11.80 7.72
C GLY A 237 -6.94 -10.93 6.94
N TYR A 238 -8.02 -11.51 6.45
CA TYR A 238 -9.03 -10.81 5.68
C TYR A 238 -10.45 -11.14 6.14
N THR A 239 -11.28 -10.10 6.31
CA THR A 239 -12.72 -10.27 6.53
C THR A 239 -13.54 -9.46 5.52
N PRO A 240 -14.51 -10.09 4.83
CA PRO A 240 -15.34 -9.41 3.84
C PRO A 240 -16.11 -8.21 4.35
N THR A 241 -16.43 -8.16 5.65
CA THR A 241 -17.18 -7.05 6.27
C THR A 241 -16.41 -5.73 6.28
N ARG A 242 -15.09 -5.78 6.06
CA ARG A 242 -14.21 -4.62 5.91
C ARG A 242 -13.68 -4.42 4.49
N ALA A 243 -14.32 -5.01 3.49
CA ALA A 243 -13.94 -4.95 2.08
C ALA A 243 -13.80 -3.52 1.50
N ASN A 244 -14.22 -2.49 2.23
CA ASN A 244 -14.04 -1.08 1.87
C ASN A 244 -12.74 -0.48 2.44
N ASN A 245 -11.89 -1.28 3.09
CA ASN A 245 -10.59 -0.81 3.52
C ASN A 245 -9.69 -0.64 2.29
N LEU A 246 -9.41 0.60 1.92
CA LEU A 246 -8.60 0.93 0.74
C LEU A 246 -7.21 0.30 0.79
N GLY A 247 -6.61 0.19 1.98
CA GLY A 247 -5.30 -0.44 2.17
C GLY A 247 -5.24 -1.89 1.67
N GLU A 248 -6.32 -2.66 1.87
CA GLU A 248 -6.39 -4.06 1.42
C GLU A 248 -6.69 -4.19 -0.09
N THR A 249 -7.30 -3.16 -0.71
CA THR A 249 -7.71 -3.21 -2.11
C THR A 249 -6.67 -2.67 -3.08
N ASN A 250 -5.82 -1.74 -2.66
CA ASN A 250 -4.82 -1.09 -3.50
C ASN A 250 -3.38 -1.57 -3.25
N GLY A 251 -3.15 -2.37 -2.21
CA GLY A 251 -1.84 -2.90 -1.85
C GLY A 251 -1.08 -2.08 -0.79
N ASP A 252 -1.67 -1.02 -0.22
CA ASP A 252 -1.02 -0.22 0.83
C ASP A 252 -0.61 -1.10 2.03
N LEU A 253 -1.53 -1.95 2.52
CA LEU A 253 -1.27 -2.85 3.65
C LEU A 253 -0.11 -3.81 3.33
N GLN A 254 -0.14 -4.44 2.16
CA GLN A 254 0.89 -5.37 1.75
C GLN A 254 2.26 -4.68 1.60
N SER A 255 2.28 -3.46 1.05
CA SER A 255 3.52 -2.67 0.92
C SER A 255 4.03 -2.16 2.27
N HIS A 256 3.12 -1.82 3.21
CA HIS A 256 3.47 -1.51 4.59
C HIS A 256 4.21 -2.69 5.24
N GLU A 257 3.61 -3.87 5.21
CA GLU A 257 4.22 -5.07 5.78
C GLU A 257 5.53 -5.47 5.06
N PHE A 258 5.60 -5.29 3.75
CA PHE A 258 6.83 -5.55 3.02
C PHE A 258 7.94 -4.55 3.37
N THR A 259 7.60 -3.31 3.75
CA THR A 259 8.56 -2.36 4.30
C THR A 259 9.14 -2.86 5.62
N HIS A 260 8.32 -3.43 6.51
CA HIS A 260 8.81 -4.09 7.72
C HIS A 260 9.73 -5.27 7.41
N VAL A 261 9.39 -6.08 6.40
CA VAL A 261 10.28 -7.15 5.95
C VAL A 261 11.66 -6.60 5.59
N ILE A 262 11.72 -5.49 4.83
CA ILE A 262 13.01 -4.89 4.45
C ILE A 262 13.72 -4.29 5.68
N GLN A 263 13.00 -3.72 6.64
CA GLN A 263 13.58 -3.26 7.91
C GLN A 263 14.19 -4.44 8.69
N ASP A 264 13.48 -5.55 8.81
CA ASP A 264 13.96 -6.78 9.47
C ASP A 264 15.21 -7.33 8.80
N GLN A 265 15.27 -7.32 7.47
CA GLN A 265 16.42 -7.81 6.70
C GLN A 265 17.72 -7.08 7.04
N GLN A 266 17.65 -5.82 7.50
CA GLN A 266 18.85 -5.09 7.93
C GLN A 266 19.44 -5.67 9.22
N PHE A 267 18.63 -6.38 10.01
CA PHE A 267 19.07 -7.02 11.26
C PHE A 267 19.56 -8.47 11.06
N VAL A 268 19.15 -9.14 10.00
CA VAL A 268 19.62 -10.49 9.68
C VAL A 268 21.14 -10.47 9.49
N LYS A 269 21.85 -11.29 10.26
CA LYS A 269 23.33 -11.36 10.28
C LYS A 269 24.03 -10.05 10.66
N SER A 270 23.34 -9.12 11.31
CA SER A 270 23.93 -7.91 11.85
C SER A 270 24.55 -8.16 13.24
N PRO A 271 25.39 -7.25 13.77
CA PRO A 271 25.85 -7.30 15.17
C PRO A 271 24.72 -7.25 16.20
N ARG A 272 23.57 -6.74 15.84
CA ARG A 272 22.33 -6.73 16.61
C ARG A 272 21.32 -7.73 16.05
N GLU A 273 21.81 -8.88 15.59
CA GLU A 273 20.96 -9.93 15.07
C GLU A 273 19.87 -10.28 16.07
N MET A 274 18.67 -10.30 15.60
CA MET A 274 17.52 -10.41 16.45
C MET A 274 16.48 -11.34 15.84
N ASN A 275 15.77 -11.99 16.73
CA ASN A 275 14.76 -12.96 16.39
C ASN A 275 13.41 -12.26 16.13
N GLY A 276 13.22 -11.73 14.89
CA GLY A 276 11.93 -11.20 14.43
C GLY A 276 11.62 -9.75 14.80
N LEU A 277 10.47 -9.27 14.39
CA LEU A 277 10.00 -7.87 14.47
C LEU A 277 10.04 -7.27 15.89
N ALA A 278 9.75 -8.07 16.92
CA ALA A 278 9.83 -7.63 18.33
C ALA A 278 11.21 -7.10 18.70
N SER A 279 12.20 -7.56 18.00
CA SER A 279 13.60 -7.27 18.21
C SER A 279 14.03 -5.99 17.48
N LEU A 280 13.54 -5.76 16.26
CA LEU A 280 13.71 -4.48 15.57
C LEU A 280 13.23 -3.32 16.45
N LYS A 281 12.03 -3.43 17.01
CA LYS A 281 11.41 -2.46 17.93
C LYS A 281 12.14 -2.30 19.27
N HIS A 282 13.13 -3.13 19.57
CA HIS A 282 13.97 -2.95 20.76
C HIS A 282 15.04 -1.87 20.55
N TYR A 283 15.51 -1.69 19.31
CA TYR A 283 16.62 -0.75 19.00
C TYR A 283 16.16 0.45 18.17
N VAL A 284 15.09 0.32 17.40
CA VAL A 284 14.60 1.36 16.51
C VAL A 284 13.34 1.99 17.12
N PRO A 285 13.21 3.32 17.19
CA PRO A 285 12.00 3.97 17.69
C PRO A 285 10.75 3.48 16.94
N TRP A 286 9.68 3.21 17.67
CA TRP A 286 8.45 2.66 17.07
C TRP A 286 7.84 3.56 16.00
N TRP A 287 7.90 4.89 16.19
CA TRP A 287 7.44 5.84 15.18
C TRP A 287 8.25 5.77 13.88
N LEU A 288 9.54 5.38 13.93
CA LEU A 288 10.36 5.18 12.74
C LEU A 288 10.02 3.84 12.06
N VAL A 289 9.76 2.80 12.85
CA VAL A 289 9.37 1.49 12.33
C VAL A 289 8.02 1.57 11.64
N GLU A 290 6.97 1.95 12.36
CA GLU A 290 5.59 1.94 11.87
C GLU A 290 5.32 3.09 10.89
N GLY A 291 5.76 4.31 11.22
CA GLY A 291 5.59 5.46 10.32
C GLY A 291 6.41 5.31 9.03
N GLY A 292 7.57 4.65 9.11
CA GLY A 292 8.36 4.28 7.95
C GLY A 292 7.66 3.28 7.04
N ALA A 293 6.96 2.31 7.64
CA ALA A 293 6.18 1.33 6.91
C ALA A 293 4.93 1.94 6.27
N ASP A 294 4.20 2.81 6.97
CA ASP A 294 3.08 3.57 6.41
C ASP A 294 3.50 4.44 5.23
N PHE A 295 4.66 5.11 5.36
CA PHE A 295 5.21 5.89 4.26
C PHE A 295 5.57 5.00 3.07
N GLY A 296 6.24 3.87 3.30
CA GLY A 296 6.59 2.89 2.27
C GLY A 296 5.37 2.37 1.53
N GLY A 297 4.29 2.07 2.26
CA GLY A 297 3.00 1.64 1.71
C GLY A 297 2.42 2.66 0.74
N ILE A 298 2.21 3.89 1.20
CA ILE A 298 1.59 4.96 0.41
C ILE A 298 2.48 5.39 -0.78
N ALA A 299 3.79 5.53 -0.57
CA ALA A 299 4.71 5.94 -1.64
C ALA A 299 4.82 4.89 -2.76
N SER A 300 4.75 3.60 -2.41
CA SER A 300 4.85 2.50 -3.37
C SER A 300 3.57 2.28 -4.18
N THR A 301 2.41 2.58 -3.61
CA THR A 301 1.12 2.35 -4.26
C THR A 301 0.62 3.53 -5.10
N HIS A 302 1.19 4.71 -4.90
CA HIS A 302 0.79 5.93 -5.60
C HIS A 302 1.95 6.68 -6.28
N PRO A 303 2.93 6.00 -6.93
CA PRO A 303 4.08 6.68 -7.53
C PRO A 303 3.70 7.51 -8.75
N ASP A 304 2.64 7.16 -9.45
CA ASP A 304 2.22 7.71 -10.73
C ASP A 304 1.43 9.02 -10.63
N SER A 305 0.93 9.39 -9.43
CA SER A 305 0.09 10.57 -9.26
C SER A 305 0.27 11.23 -7.91
N PHE A 306 0.77 12.46 -7.91
CA PHE A 306 0.86 13.28 -6.69
C PHE A 306 -0.52 13.48 -6.03
N GLN A 307 -1.58 13.64 -6.83
CA GLN A 307 -2.93 13.79 -6.27
C GLN A 307 -3.35 12.54 -5.49
N ARG A 308 -3.16 11.34 -6.06
CA ARG A 308 -3.49 10.08 -5.35
C ARG A 308 -2.61 9.87 -4.11
N TYR A 309 -1.33 10.18 -4.21
CA TYR A 309 -0.43 10.18 -3.03
C TYR A 309 -0.94 11.15 -1.96
N SER A 310 -1.27 12.38 -2.35
CA SER A 310 -1.78 13.40 -1.42
C SER A 310 -3.10 12.98 -0.75
N ASP A 311 -4.02 12.38 -1.49
CA ASP A 311 -5.30 11.89 -0.96
C ASP A 311 -5.09 10.74 0.03
N ALA A 312 -4.18 9.80 -0.29
CA ALA A 312 -3.80 8.72 0.61
C ALA A 312 -3.11 9.26 1.88
N ARG A 313 -2.14 10.15 1.71
CA ARG A 313 -1.44 10.86 2.79
C ARG A 313 -2.40 11.54 3.77
N LEU A 314 -3.46 12.17 3.26
CA LEU A 314 -4.43 12.89 4.10
C LEU A 314 -5.11 11.99 5.13
N ARG A 315 -5.25 10.70 4.86
CA ARG A 315 -5.81 9.75 5.85
C ARG A 315 -4.92 9.68 7.09
N ASN A 316 -3.59 9.62 6.91
CA ASN A 316 -2.66 9.61 8.04
C ASN A 316 -2.57 10.97 8.72
N VAL A 317 -2.33 12.03 7.97
CA VAL A 317 -2.15 13.38 8.52
C VAL A 317 -3.38 13.87 9.27
N ASN A 318 -4.60 13.56 8.82
CA ASN A 318 -5.82 13.92 9.54
C ASN A 318 -5.99 13.20 10.87
N ASN A 319 -5.34 12.07 11.05
CA ASN A 319 -5.35 11.29 12.31
C ASN A 319 -4.19 11.68 13.26
N VAL A 320 -3.24 12.52 12.81
CA VAL A 320 -2.24 13.12 13.71
C VAL A 320 -2.98 13.92 14.80
N PRO A 321 -2.71 13.72 16.10
CA PRO A 321 -3.40 14.45 17.16
C PRO A 321 -3.10 15.95 17.08
N ARG A 322 -4.09 16.78 17.42
CA ARG A 322 -3.89 18.23 17.50
C ARG A 322 -3.20 18.57 18.81
N ARG A 323 -1.89 18.78 18.77
CA ARG A 323 -1.04 19.09 19.91
C ARG A 323 -0.08 20.23 19.57
N ASP A 324 0.54 20.83 20.58
CA ASP A 324 1.59 21.81 20.40
C ASP A 324 2.95 21.17 20.07
N ALA A 325 3.92 21.98 19.73
CA ALA A 325 5.24 21.51 19.38
C ALA A 325 5.94 20.80 20.54
N ALA A 326 5.74 21.27 21.79
CA ALA A 326 6.36 20.65 22.95
C ALA A 326 5.87 19.22 23.18
N TRP A 327 4.59 18.96 22.93
CA TRP A 327 4.05 17.60 22.96
C TRP A 327 4.73 16.70 21.92
N TYR A 328 4.88 17.20 20.68
CA TYR A 328 5.54 16.41 19.63
C TYR A 328 7.02 16.20 19.93
N GLU A 329 7.74 17.19 20.48
CA GLU A 329 9.12 17.00 20.92
C GLU A 329 9.23 15.86 21.95
N ASN A 330 8.36 15.85 22.95
CA ASN A 330 8.32 14.79 23.95
C ASN A 330 7.93 13.44 23.35
N PHE A 331 7.04 13.43 22.34
CA PHE A 331 6.60 12.21 21.69
C PHE A 331 7.70 11.55 20.85
N ILE A 332 8.48 12.33 20.10
CA ILE A 332 9.51 11.81 19.17
C ILE A 332 10.90 11.67 19.79
N ASN A 333 11.12 12.28 20.94
CA ASN A 333 12.41 12.32 21.62
C ASN A 333 12.86 10.99 22.25
N PRO A 334 11.99 10.12 22.78
CA PRO A 334 12.41 8.80 23.21
C PRO A 334 13.08 8.04 22.07
N VAL A 335 14.36 7.76 22.20
CA VAL A 335 15.17 7.05 21.21
C VAL A 335 15.24 5.55 21.47
N SER A 336 14.66 5.10 22.58
CA SER A 336 14.52 3.68 22.92
C SER A 336 13.05 3.32 23.14
N ASN A 337 12.68 2.10 22.77
CA ASN A 337 11.31 1.62 22.98
C ASN A 337 10.97 1.38 24.44
N GLN A 338 11.96 1.27 25.31
CA GLN A 338 11.73 1.19 26.76
C GLN A 338 11.14 2.49 27.31
N GLU A 339 11.53 3.64 26.75
CA GLU A 339 10.96 4.94 27.10
C GLU A 339 9.53 5.11 26.59
N TRP A 340 9.15 4.40 25.51
CA TRP A 340 7.82 4.38 24.93
C TRP A 340 6.83 3.47 25.65
N ILE A 341 7.29 2.42 26.32
CA ILE A 341 6.45 1.46 27.05
C ILE A 341 5.45 2.15 27.99
N PRO A 342 5.81 3.18 28.77
CA PRO A 342 4.87 3.89 29.62
C PRO A 342 3.77 4.64 28.86
N LEU A 343 4.04 5.05 27.61
CA LEU A 343 3.08 5.75 26.74
C LEU A 343 2.16 4.78 25.98
N GLY A 344 2.56 3.51 25.94
CA GLY A 344 1.87 2.47 25.18
C GLY A 344 2.00 2.64 23.66
N PRO A 345 1.79 1.56 22.88
CA PRO A 345 1.64 1.66 21.45
C PRO A 345 0.31 2.38 21.15
N THR A 346 0.39 3.56 20.56
CA THR A 346 -0.76 4.37 20.20
C THR A 346 -0.82 4.54 18.69
N GLY A 347 -1.99 4.88 18.16
CA GLY A 347 -2.15 5.15 16.71
C GLY A 347 -1.23 6.28 16.23
N GLU A 348 -0.76 7.13 17.14
CA GLU A 348 0.14 8.24 16.85
C GLU A 348 1.51 7.81 16.34
N ILE A 349 2.02 6.62 16.72
CA ILE A 349 3.31 6.10 16.19
C ILE A 349 3.26 5.94 14.67
N TYR A 350 2.11 5.55 14.12
CA TYR A 350 1.89 5.45 12.68
C TYR A 350 1.81 6.83 12.04
N THR A 351 0.90 7.66 12.51
CA THR A 351 0.53 8.91 11.85
C THR A 351 1.58 10.01 12.01
N VAL A 352 2.14 10.19 13.22
CA VAL A 352 3.26 11.12 13.47
C VAL A 352 4.53 10.60 12.80
N GLY A 353 4.81 9.31 12.92
CA GLY A 353 5.95 8.67 12.28
C GLY A 353 5.93 8.78 10.76
N PHE A 354 4.75 8.65 10.14
CA PHE A 354 4.57 8.91 8.71
C PHE A 354 5.05 10.30 8.31
N VAL A 355 4.61 11.36 9.01
CA VAL A 355 4.99 12.74 8.70
C VAL A 355 6.50 12.96 8.89
N ILE A 356 7.10 12.37 9.94
CA ILE A 356 8.55 12.43 10.15
C ILE A 356 9.31 11.77 8.99
N THR A 357 8.86 10.58 8.56
CA THR A 357 9.48 9.85 7.45
C THR A 357 9.31 10.61 6.12
N GLU A 358 8.18 11.27 5.93
CA GLU A 358 7.93 12.14 4.79
C GLU A 358 8.92 13.33 4.77
N ILE A 359 9.20 13.95 5.92
CA ILE A 359 10.24 14.98 6.08
C ILE A 359 11.63 14.43 5.72
N PHE A 360 11.98 13.27 6.22
CA PHE A 360 13.27 12.62 5.92
C PHE A 360 13.42 12.36 4.42
N THR A 361 12.37 11.88 3.81
CA THR A 361 12.33 11.59 2.37
C THR A 361 12.45 12.87 1.54
N ALA A 362 11.75 13.93 1.91
CA ALA A 362 11.84 15.22 1.22
C ALA A 362 13.27 15.78 1.24
N LEU A 363 14.01 15.59 2.33
CA LEU A 363 15.40 16.04 2.47
C LEU A 363 16.39 15.13 1.73
N LYS A 364 16.36 13.82 1.98
CA LYS A 364 17.44 12.89 1.60
C LYS A 364 17.00 11.74 0.68
N GLY A 365 15.71 11.66 0.33
CA GLY A 365 15.15 10.55 -0.47
C GLY A 365 14.60 9.43 0.40
N PRO A 366 13.87 8.49 -0.22
CA PRO A 366 13.10 7.46 0.52
C PRO A 366 13.96 6.47 1.31
N GLY A 367 15.23 6.30 0.92
CA GLY A 367 16.17 5.45 1.64
C GLY A 367 16.64 6.01 2.99
N ALA A 368 16.39 7.29 3.31
CA ALA A 368 16.94 7.92 4.51
C ALA A 368 16.52 7.21 5.81
N GLN A 369 15.25 6.85 5.93
CA GLN A 369 14.74 6.08 7.08
C GLN A 369 15.39 4.70 7.20
N MET A 370 15.49 3.99 6.08
CA MET A 370 16.04 2.62 6.04
C MET A 370 17.55 2.63 6.32
N GLU A 371 18.26 3.71 5.92
CA GLU A 371 19.66 3.91 6.24
C GLU A 371 19.89 4.07 7.75
N ILE A 372 19.00 4.82 8.44
CA ILE A 372 19.03 4.91 9.91
C ILE A 372 18.84 3.52 10.52
N VAL A 373 17.84 2.78 10.06
CA VAL A 373 17.57 1.40 10.54
C VAL A 373 18.80 0.50 10.33
N ARG A 374 19.42 0.56 9.14
CA ARG A 374 20.61 -0.23 8.82
C ARG A 374 21.79 0.14 9.73
N GLN A 375 22.03 1.41 10.00
CA GLN A 375 23.12 1.84 10.87
C GLN A 375 22.87 1.44 12.35
N ILE A 376 21.62 1.48 12.79
CA ILE A 376 21.24 0.98 14.12
C ILE A 376 21.50 -0.54 14.19
N ALA A 377 21.13 -1.29 13.17
CA ALA A 377 21.44 -2.73 13.09
C ALA A 377 22.95 -3.01 13.18
N GLN A 378 23.79 -2.10 12.64
CA GLN A 378 25.24 -2.17 12.72
C GLN A 378 25.83 -1.69 14.08
N GLY A 379 24.98 -1.40 15.06
CA GLY A 379 25.41 -1.10 16.44
C GLY A 379 25.42 0.39 16.79
N LYS A 380 25.10 1.31 15.86
CA LYS A 380 25.02 2.74 16.15
C LYS A 380 23.81 3.08 17.01
N SER A 381 23.90 4.14 17.78
CA SER A 381 22.75 4.78 18.42
C SER A 381 21.86 5.47 17.37
N MET A 382 20.63 5.83 17.75
CA MET A 382 19.75 6.65 16.91
C MET A 382 20.39 7.98 16.55
N ASP A 383 21.00 8.66 17.52
CA ASP A 383 21.66 9.96 17.32
C ASP A 383 22.78 9.89 16.29
N GLU A 384 23.69 8.90 16.45
CA GLU A 384 24.81 8.69 15.51
C GLU A 384 24.29 8.34 14.10
N ALA A 385 23.30 7.46 14.00
CA ALA A 385 22.74 7.06 12.71
C ALA A 385 22.05 8.25 12.02
N PHE A 386 21.29 9.04 12.77
CA PHE A 386 20.63 10.23 12.25
C PHE A 386 21.65 11.30 11.80
N GLU A 387 22.63 11.60 12.62
CA GLU A 387 23.67 12.60 12.29
C GLU A 387 24.47 12.19 11.04
N ASN A 388 24.77 10.90 10.88
CA ASN A 388 25.44 10.38 9.68
C ASN A 388 24.60 10.57 8.41
N VAL A 389 23.26 10.42 8.49
CA VAL A 389 22.37 10.56 7.33
C VAL A 389 22.14 12.04 6.99
N PHE A 390 21.90 12.87 7.99
CA PHE A 390 21.46 14.25 7.78
C PHE A 390 22.56 15.31 7.94
N GLY A 391 23.68 14.97 8.56
CA GLY A 391 24.75 15.94 8.90
C GLY A 391 24.31 16.95 9.96
N THR A 392 23.31 16.60 10.78
CA THR A 392 22.70 17.45 11.81
C THR A 392 22.41 16.60 13.03
N PRO A 393 22.80 17.01 14.23
CA PRO A 393 22.47 16.28 15.46
C PRO A 393 20.94 16.12 15.64
N TRP A 394 20.49 14.94 16.08
CA TRP A 394 19.08 14.65 16.34
C TRP A 394 18.41 15.71 17.23
N LYS A 395 19.06 16.05 18.34
CA LYS A 395 18.58 17.09 19.28
C LYS A 395 18.33 18.46 18.64
N SER A 396 18.99 18.77 17.53
CA SER A 396 18.80 20.04 16.80
C SER A 396 17.66 19.94 15.79
N ALA A 397 17.39 18.75 15.25
CA ALA A 397 16.33 18.51 14.26
C ALA A 397 14.95 18.35 14.91
N VAL A 398 14.86 17.69 16.07
CA VAL A 398 13.60 17.39 16.78
C VAL A 398 12.70 18.59 17.00
N PRO A 399 13.18 19.74 17.54
CA PRO A 399 12.32 20.90 17.75
C PRO A 399 11.75 21.46 16.44
N ILE A 400 12.52 21.38 15.33
CA ILE A 400 12.07 21.84 14.02
C ILE A 400 10.97 20.91 13.48
N ILE A 401 11.20 19.59 13.53
CA ILE A 401 10.23 18.57 13.12
C ILE A 401 8.93 18.76 13.89
N ALA A 402 9.00 18.92 15.21
CA ALA A 402 7.86 19.12 16.09
C ALA A 402 7.03 20.37 15.70
N ARG A 403 7.70 21.51 15.45
CA ARG A 403 7.01 22.73 14.98
C ARG A 403 6.37 22.57 13.61
N VAL A 404 7.02 21.87 12.70
CA VAL A 404 6.47 21.57 11.37
C VAL A 404 5.19 20.75 11.48
N ILE A 405 5.20 19.67 12.27
CA ILE A 405 4.02 18.82 12.48
C ILE A 405 2.89 19.64 13.13
N ALA A 406 3.19 20.40 14.17
CA ALA A 406 2.23 21.26 14.86
C ALA A 406 1.60 22.28 13.89
N THR A 407 2.42 22.92 13.06
CA THR A 407 1.99 23.93 12.08
C THR A 407 1.10 23.30 10.99
N GLU A 408 1.49 22.15 10.45
CA GLU A 408 0.69 21.47 9.45
C GLU A 408 -0.65 21.05 10.03
N ARG A 409 -0.66 20.54 11.25
CA ARG A 409 -1.87 20.05 11.90
C ARG A 409 -2.81 21.16 12.34
N ALA A 410 -2.28 22.34 12.72
CA ALA A 410 -3.10 23.49 13.09
C ALA A 410 -3.89 24.10 11.92
N LYS A 411 -3.41 23.93 10.68
CA LYS A 411 -4.06 24.46 9.46
C LYS A 411 -5.15 23.55 8.91
N ARG A 412 -5.33 22.36 9.50
CA ARG A 412 -6.34 21.35 9.14
C ARG A 412 -7.35 21.18 10.28
#